data_fdf64ad2016ab03dc7ab6e9e9aa4f52b
#
_entry.id   fdf64ad2016ab03dc7ab6e9e9aa4f52b
#
_cell.length_a   1.000
_cell.length_b   1.000
_cell.length_c   1.000
_cell.angle_alpha   90.00
_cell.angle_beta   90.00
_cell.angle_gamma   90.00
#
_symmetry.space_group_name_H-M   'P 1'
#
loop_
_entity.id
_entity.type
_entity.pdbx_description
1 polymer ?
#
loop_
_entity_poly.entity_id
_entity_poly.type
_entity_poly.pdbx_seq_one_letter_code
_entity_poly.pdbx_strand_id
1 'polypeptide(L)'
;HAGWKGAFSGIIDNTIKRIKRLNFKSRIYAGVGPCIGKKSYEVDNKFYKKFVSKSWKNKIYFTYKNKTKKLFNLRKFVTDKLLKLGVRVDHVNKDTYADKSNFFSYRRSFKLKEKDYGRCISAVRLL
;
A
#
# COMPACT_ATOMS: atom_id res chain seq x y z
N HIS A 1 0.45 1.20 -10.24
CA HIS A 1 1.20 1.22 -8.97
C HIS A 1 0.46 2.05 -7.93
N ALA A 2 0.29 1.52 -6.74
CA ALA A 2 -0.41 2.17 -5.63
C ALA A 2 0.47 2.26 -4.37
N GLY A 3 1.59 2.98 -4.46
CA GLY A 3 2.32 3.40 -3.26
C GLY A 3 1.46 4.30 -2.37
N TRP A 4 1.93 4.66 -1.19
CA TRP A 4 1.12 5.41 -0.22
C TRP A 4 0.52 6.71 -0.78
N LYS A 5 1.26 7.45 -1.63
CA LYS A 5 0.77 8.68 -2.26
C LYS A 5 -0.42 8.40 -3.18
N GLY A 6 -0.27 7.46 -4.12
CA GLY A 6 -1.34 7.08 -5.04
C GLY A 6 -2.56 6.54 -4.31
N ALA A 7 -2.36 5.62 -3.36
CA ALA A 7 -3.45 5.05 -2.56
C ALA A 7 -4.17 6.12 -1.71
N PHE A 8 -3.44 7.09 -1.15
CA PHE A 8 -4.01 8.21 -0.42
C PHE A 8 -4.77 9.18 -1.33
N SER A 9 -4.25 9.45 -2.54
CA SER A 9 -4.83 10.39 -3.50
C SER A 9 -5.98 9.81 -4.33
N GLY A 10 -6.33 8.52 -4.15
CA GLY A 10 -7.54 7.94 -4.74
C GLY A 10 -7.32 7.14 -6.04
N ILE A 11 -6.08 6.74 -6.37
CA ILE A 11 -5.84 5.92 -7.57
C ILE A 11 -6.67 4.64 -7.57
N ILE A 12 -6.81 3.99 -6.41
CA ILE A 12 -7.60 2.75 -6.27
C ILE A 12 -9.06 3.02 -6.58
N ASP A 13 -9.61 4.05 -5.96
CA ASP A 13 -11.02 4.45 -6.16
C ASP A 13 -11.31 4.76 -7.63
N ASN A 14 -10.43 5.53 -8.28
CA ASN A 14 -10.57 5.90 -9.68
C ASN A 14 -10.44 4.70 -10.63
N THR A 15 -9.48 3.79 -10.35
CA THR A 15 -9.30 2.57 -11.15
C THR A 15 -10.52 1.68 -11.08
N ILE A 16 -11.03 1.39 -9.88
CA ILE A 16 -12.22 0.54 -9.73
C ILE A 16 -13.46 1.19 -10.33
N LYS A 17 -13.65 2.51 -10.17
CA LYS A 17 -14.73 3.24 -10.85
C LYS A 17 -14.63 3.12 -12.37
N ARG A 18 -13.43 3.24 -12.94
CA ARG A 18 -13.21 3.09 -14.39
C ARG A 18 -13.55 1.70 -14.88
N ILE A 19 -13.11 0.66 -14.19
CA ILE A 19 -13.42 -0.73 -14.53
C ILE A 19 -14.94 -0.97 -14.50
N LYS A 20 -15.62 -0.52 -13.45
CA LYS A 20 -17.08 -0.66 -13.31
C LYS A 20 -17.87 0.08 -14.40
N ARG A 21 -17.37 1.20 -14.91
CA ARG A 21 -17.98 1.89 -16.06
C ARG A 21 -17.85 1.10 -17.36
N LEU A 22 -16.74 0.38 -17.55
CA LEU A 22 -16.52 -0.44 -18.73
C LEU A 22 -17.32 -1.74 -18.69
N ASN A 23 -17.48 -2.33 -17.51
CA ASN A 23 -18.26 -3.55 -17.32
C ASN A 23 -18.83 -3.61 -15.89
N PHE A 24 -20.03 -3.09 -15.68
CA PHE A 24 -20.67 -3.00 -14.37
C PHE A 24 -21.11 -4.35 -13.77
N LYS A 25 -21.26 -5.41 -14.59
CA LYS A 25 -21.65 -6.76 -14.14
C LYS A 25 -20.48 -7.63 -13.69
N SER A 26 -19.25 -7.23 -13.99
CA SER A 26 -18.07 -8.04 -13.68
C SER A 26 -17.77 -8.08 -12.19
N ARG A 27 -17.44 -9.26 -11.71
CA ARG A 27 -16.79 -9.42 -10.40
C ARG A 27 -15.33 -8.98 -10.53
N ILE A 28 -14.88 -8.12 -9.63
CA ILE A 28 -13.50 -7.63 -9.64
C ILE A 28 -12.71 -8.36 -8.56
N TYR A 29 -11.58 -8.92 -8.95
CA TYR A 29 -10.59 -9.54 -8.07
C TYR A 29 -9.32 -8.69 -8.11
N ALA A 30 -8.71 -8.50 -6.96
CA ALA A 30 -7.46 -7.77 -6.85
C ALA A 30 -6.44 -8.55 -6.02
N GLY A 31 -5.21 -8.66 -6.54
CA GLY A 31 -4.06 -9.11 -5.78
C GLY A 31 -3.26 -7.92 -5.27
N VAL A 32 -3.06 -7.80 -3.95
CA VAL A 32 -2.14 -6.83 -3.38
C VAL A 32 -0.74 -7.46 -3.34
N GLY A 33 0.13 -7.01 -4.22
CA GLY A 33 1.51 -7.49 -4.34
C GLY A 33 2.37 -7.24 -3.10
N PRO A 34 3.62 -7.75 -3.10
CA PRO A 34 4.60 -7.48 -2.05
C PRO A 34 4.78 -5.97 -1.86
N CYS A 35 4.84 -5.53 -0.62
CA CYS A 35 5.09 -4.14 -0.28
C CYS A 35 5.87 -4.04 1.04
N ILE A 36 6.30 -2.85 1.41
CA ILE A 36 6.92 -2.63 2.72
C ILE A 36 5.96 -3.05 3.84
N GLY A 37 6.42 -3.92 4.72
CA GLY A 37 5.63 -4.46 5.83
C GLY A 37 5.37 -3.42 6.93
N LYS A 38 4.31 -3.65 7.72
CA LYS A 38 3.94 -2.77 8.84
C LYS A 38 5.10 -2.52 9.81
N LYS A 39 5.87 -3.55 10.15
CA LYS A 39 7.00 -3.44 11.10
C LYS A 39 8.17 -2.63 10.55
N SER A 40 8.30 -2.56 9.23
CA SER A 40 9.37 -1.86 8.51
C SER A 40 9.00 -0.44 8.07
N TYR A 41 7.70 -0.11 8.02
CA TYR A 41 7.23 1.16 7.49
C TYR A 41 7.10 2.23 8.57
N GLU A 42 8.23 2.73 9.00
CA GLU A 42 8.31 3.85 9.92
C GLU A 42 7.99 5.17 9.21
N VAL A 43 7.13 5.98 9.81
CA VAL A 43 6.68 7.29 9.33
C VAL A 43 6.67 8.30 10.48
N ASP A 44 6.78 9.58 10.16
CA ASP A 44 6.75 10.67 11.14
C ASP A 44 5.32 11.10 11.52
N ASN A 45 5.23 11.99 12.50
CA ASN A 45 3.97 12.54 12.96
C ASN A 45 3.27 13.41 11.90
N LYS A 46 4.02 14.05 10.98
CA LYS A 46 3.45 14.83 9.87
C LYS A 46 2.68 13.93 8.91
N PHE A 47 3.28 12.78 8.57
CA PHE A 47 2.62 11.76 7.76
C PHE A 47 1.34 11.23 8.43
N TYR A 48 1.41 10.89 9.72
CA TYR A 48 0.25 10.46 10.49
C TYR A 48 -0.88 11.50 10.49
N LYS A 49 -0.55 12.75 10.83
CA LYS A 49 -1.52 13.87 10.85
C LYS A 49 -2.21 14.03 9.49
N LYS A 50 -1.46 13.93 8.37
CA LYS A 50 -2.02 14.01 7.01
C LYS A 50 -3.10 12.96 6.76
N PHE A 51 -2.92 11.73 7.22
CA PHE A 51 -3.91 10.66 7.05
C PHE A 51 -5.13 10.86 7.96
N VAL A 52 -4.91 11.24 9.21
CA VAL A 52 -5.98 11.40 10.19
C VAL A 52 -6.82 12.65 9.92
N SER A 53 -6.24 13.73 9.41
CA SER A 53 -6.99 14.93 9.00
C SER A 53 -7.94 14.67 7.83
N LYS A 54 -7.60 13.74 6.92
CA LYS A 54 -8.52 13.31 5.85
C LYS A 54 -9.69 12.46 6.37
N SER A 55 -9.44 11.64 7.37
CA SER A 55 -10.44 10.88 8.13
C SER A 55 -9.83 10.36 9.42
N TRP A 56 -10.44 10.64 10.56
CA TRP A 56 -10.01 10.13 11.87
C TRP A 56 -9.94 8.59 11.93
N LYS A 57 -10.78 7.90 11.12
CA LYS A 57 -10.80 6.44 11.00
C LYS A 57 -9.46 5.89 10.50
N ASN A 58 -8.66 6.69 9.80
CA ASN A 58 -7.36 6.25 9.28
C ASN A 58 -6.33 5.94 10.38
N LYS A 59 -6.57 6.32 11.62
CA LYS A 59 -5.68 5.98 12.75
C LYS A 59 -5.50 4.47 12.93
N ILE A 60 -6.44 3.64 12.50
CA ILE A 60 -6.35 2.17 12.58
C ILE A 60 -5.20 1.56 11.77
N TYR A 61 -4.68 2.31 10.79
CA TYR A 61 -3.55 1.88 9.96
C TYR A 61 -2.19 2.18 10.60
N PHE A 62 -2.17 2.81 11.77
CA PHE A 62 -0.96 3.21 12.45
C PHE A 62 -0.83 2.51 13.80
N THR A 63 0.43 2.18 14.14
CA THR A 63 0.79 1.69 15.48
C THR A 63 1.83 2.65 16.05
N TYR A 64 1.73 2.96 17.32
CA TYR A 64 2.70 3.76 18.03
C TYR A 64 4.08 3.08 18.01
N LYS A 65 5.13 3.83 17.79
CA LYS A 65 6.51 3.39 17.93
C LYS A 65 7.22 4.18 19.03
N ASN A 66 7.22 5.51 18.92
CA ASN A 66 7.73 6.43 19.94
C ASN A 66 7.11 7.83 19.76
N LYS A 67 7.58 8.82 20.52
CA LYS A 67 7.03 10.19 20.50
C LYS A 67 7.00 10.83 19.10
N THR A 68 7.96 10.53 18.24
CA THR A 68 8.12 11.16 16.90
C THR A 68 7.73 10.26 15.75
N LYS A 69 7.61 8.95 15.97
CA LYS A 69 7.44 7.95 14.91
C LYS A 69 6.28 7.01 15.15
N LYS A 70 5.67 6.59 14.06
CA LYS A 70 4.61 5.56 13.99
C LYS A 70 4.98 4.51 12.96
N LEU A 71 4.35 3.34 13.02
CA LEU A 71 4.44 2.29 12.03
C LEU A 71 3.15 2.30 11.20
N PHE A 72 3.27 2.39 9.88
CA PHE A 72 2.13 2.46 8.95
C PHE A 72 1.89 1.12 8.24
N ASN A 73 0.65 0.67 8.23
CA ASN A 73 0.24 -0.56 7.54
C ASN A 73 -0.34 -0.23 6.17
N LEU A 74 0.53 -0.08 5.16
CA LEU A 74 0.14 0.22 3.78
C LEU A 74 -0.74 -0.89 3.19
N ARG A 75 -0.37 -2.17 3.40
CA ARG A 75 -1.14 -3.32 2.88
C ARG A 75 -2.57 -3.27 3.38
N LYS A 76 -2.77 -3.15 4.69
CA LYS A 76 -4.12 -3.04 5.26
C LYS A 76 -4.88 -1.83 4.71
N PHE A 77 -4.24 -0.68 4.57
CA PHE A 77 -4.85 0.53 4.01
C PHE A 77 -5.36 0.32 2.58
N VAL A 78 -4.55 -0.31 1.71
CA VAL A 78 -4.92 -0.64 0.33
C VAL A 78 -6.03 -1.71 0.29
N THR A 79 -5.89 -2.78 1.07
CA THR A 79 -6.86 -3.87 1.15
C THR A 79 -8.24 -3.36 1.60
N ASP A 80 -8.30 -2.58 2.67
CA ASP A 80 -9.56 -2.04 3.18
C ASP A 80 -10.24 -1.10 2.17
N LYS A 81 -9.47 -0.34 1.39
CA LYS A 81 -10.03 0.48 0.30
C LYS A 81 -10.66 -0.37 -0.80
N LEU A 82 -9.99 -1.42 -1.23
CA LEU A 82 -10.51 -2.34 -2.24
C LEU A 82 -11.78 -3.05 -1.76
N LEU A 83 -11.77 -3.57 -0.52
CA LEU A 83 -12.93 -4.23 0.09
C LEU A 83 -14.15 -3.29 0.16
N LYS A 84 -13.95 -2.01 0.56
CA LYS A 84 -15.02 -1.00 0.58
C LYS A 84 -15.63 -0.71 -0.79
N LEU A 85 -14.89 -0.97 -1.86
CA LEU A 85 -15.36 -0.81 -3.24
C LEU A 85 -16.03 -2.08 -3.80
N GLY A 86 -16.20 -3.12 -2.96
CA GLY A 86 -16.81 -4.39 -3.35
C GLY A 86 -15.88 -5.28 -4.17
N VAL A 87 -14.57 -5.10 -4.06
CA VAL A 87 -13.56 -5.92 -4.74
C VAL A 87 -13.19 -7.11 -3.84
N ARG A 88 -13.08 -8.31 -4.41
CA ARG A 88 -12.48 -9.44 -3.72
C ARG A 88 -10.96 -9.29 -3.72
N VAL A 89 -10.34 -9.42 -2.56
CA VAL A 89 -8.92 -9.10 -2.39
C VAL A 89 -8.16 -10.29 -1.82
N ASP A 90 -7.07 -10.63 -2.48
CA ASP A 90 -6.02 -11.47 -1.93
C ASP A 90 -4.72 -10.67 -1.82
N HIS A 91 -3.72 -11.15 -1.09
CA HIS A 91 -2.46 -10.43 -0.93
C HIS A 91 -1.27 -11.34 -0.67
N VAL A 92 -0.11 -10.93 -1.18
CA VAL A 92 1.16 -11.58 -0.91
C VAL A 92 1.74 -11.02 0.39
N ASN A 93 1.82 -11.86 1.42
CA ASN A 93 2.31 -11.44 2.74
C ASN A 93 3.86 -11.42 2.81
N LYS A 94 4.49 -10.59 1.98
CA LYS A 94 5.95 -10.40 1.96
C LYS A 94 6.29 -8.94 2.26
N ASP A 95 7.40 -8.73 2.97
CA ASP A 95 7.93 -7.41 3.33
C ASP A 95 9.14 -7.10 2.45
N THR A 96 8.97 -6.21 1.47
CA THR A 96 10.03 -5.86 0.52
C THR A 96 11.23 -5.17 1.17
N TYR A 97 11.05 -4.56 2.34
CA TYR A 97 12.16 -3.93 3.08
C TYR A 97 12.99 -4.96 3.86
N ALA A 98 12.34 -5.91 4.50
CA ALA A 98 13.01 -6.92 5.33
C ALA A 98 13.64 -8.02 4.49
N ASP A 99 12.95 -8.48 3.45
CA ASP A 99 13.41 -9.55 2.55
C ASP A 99 14.32 -8.99 1.45
N LYS A 100 15.61 -8.87 1.77
CA LYS A 100 16.63 -8.31 0.88
C LYS A 100 16.96 -9.22 -0.31
N SER A 101 16.81 -10.52 -0.13
CA SER A 101 17.20 -11.51 -1.13
C SER A 101 16.23 -11.59 -2.30
N ASN A 102 14.94 -11.31 -2.05
CA ASN A 102 13.89 -11.49 -3.03
C ASN A 102 13.31 -10.18 -3.57
N PHE A 103 13.50 -9.04 -2.89
CA PHE A 103 12.84 -7.80 -3.26
C PHE A 103 13.75 -6.58 -3.25
N PHE A 104 13.59 -5.73 -4.23
CA PHE A 104 14.04 -4.35 -4.20
C PHE A 104 13.16 -3.52 -3.27
N SER A 105 13.73 -2.49 -2.64
CA SER A 105 13.00 -1.62 -1.71
C SER A 105 13.52 -0.19 -1.77
N TYR A 106 12.68 0.73 -2.26
CA TYR A 106 12.98 2.16 -2.24
C TYR A 106 13.40 2.67 -0.86
N ARG A 107 12.67 2.26 0.19
CA ARG A 107 12.98 2.68 1.56
C ARG A 107 14.37 2.20 2.01
N ARG A 108 14.78 1.01 1.62
CA ARG A 108 16.10 0.47 1.94
C ARG A 108 17.19 1.22 1.19
N SER A 109 17.05 1.39 -0.12
CA SER A 109 18.00 2.13 -0.95
C SER A 109 18.14 3.59 -0.51
N PHE A 110 17.04 4.25 -0.17
CA PHE A 110 17.07 5.60 0.37
C PHE A 110 17.87 5.69 1.69
N LYS A 111 17.71 4.73 2.60
CA LYS A 111 18.50 4.67 3.85
C LYS A 111 19.98 4.39 3.60
N LEU A 112 20.29 3.59 2.59
CA LEU A 112 21.66 3.24 2.19
C LEU A 112 22.30 4.30 1.29
N LYS A 113 21.57 5.38 0.95
CA LYS A 113 22.02 6.45 0.04
C LYS A 113 22.45 5.95 -1.34
N GLU A 114 21.81 4.88 -1.82
CA GLU A 114 22.04 4.36 -3.16
C GLU A 114 21.52 5.36 -4.21
N LYS A 115 22.23 5.48 -5.34
CA LYS A 115 21.84 6.39 -6.43
C LYS A 115 20.54 5.98 -7.11
N ASP A 116 20.29 4.68 -7.22
CA ASP A 116 19.08 4.11 -7.79
C ASP A 116 18.72 2.79 -7.09
N TYR A 117 17.57 2.23 -7.40
CA TYR A 117 17.09 0.96 -6.87
C TYR A 117 16.38 0.16 -7.97
N GLY A 118 16.47 -1.17 -7.90
CA GLY A 118 15.73 -2.06 -8.79
C GLY A 118 14.21 -1.98 -8.54
N ARG A 119 13.43 -2.49 -9.51
CA ARG A 119 11.95 -2.55 -9.46
C ARG A 119 11.51 -4.00 -9.42
N CYS A 120 10.41 -4.25 -8.73
CA CYS A 120 9.75 -5.54 -8.77
C CYS A 120 8.57 -5.46 -9.74
N ILE A 121 8.39 -6.50 -10.55
CA ILE A 121 7.21 -6.65 -11.41
C ILE A 121 6.20 -7.58 -10.73
N SER A 122 4.92 -7.28 -10.88
CA SER A 122 3.82 -8.18 -10.51
C SER A 122 2.94 -8.37 -11.73
N ALA A 123 2.58 -9.62 -12.00
CA ALA A 123 1.71 -9.98 -13.13
C ALA A 123 0.56 -10.84 -12.63
N VAL A 124 -0.60 -10.72 -13.25
CA VAL A 124 -1.79 -11.52 -13.00
C VAL A 124 -2.48 -11.87 -14.32
N ARG A 125 -3.01 -13.09 -14.43
CA ARG A 125 -3.85 -13.51 -15.56
C ARG A 125 -5.03 -14.33 -15.04
N LEU A 126 -6.11 -14.33 -15.82
CA LEU A 126 -7.19 -15.30 -15.65
C LEU A 126 -6.78 -16.62 -16.32
N LEU A 127 -7.10 -17.72 -15.69
CA LEU A 127 -6.93 -19.09 -16.23
C LEU A 127 -8.23 -19.52 -16.88
#